data_35c43ff0c4e7cde7f9497a31b99ad9be
#
_entry.id   35c43ff0c4e7cde7f9497a31b99ad9be
#
_cell.length_a   1.000
_cell.length_b   1.000
_cell.length_c   1.000
_cell.angle_alpha   90.00
_cell.angle_beta   90.00
_cell.angle_gamma   90.00
#
_symmetry.space_group_name_H-M   'P 1'
#
loop_
_entity.id
_entity.type
_entity.pdbx_description
1 polymer ?
#
loop_
_entity_poly.entity_id
_entity_poly.type
_entity_poly.pdbx_seq_one_letter_code
_entity_poly.pdbx_strand_id
1 'polypeptide(L)'
;MNADAEIRAARAAYNAAIVARDPGAIVACLADEYELTTSAGETLRGSAALLEHWRRKFERDADVVYFRRPATIAMNGDRADERGTWAGHYTAHGARVDVAGSYTAQWVPIDGRWRLAAELFRAL
;
A
#
# COMPACT_ATOMS: atom_id res chain seq x y z
N MET A 1 -18.75 6.06 -13.36
CA MET A 1 -17.30 5.76 -13.30
C MET A 1 -17.13 4.25 -13.20
N ASN A 2 -16.18 3.67 -13.90
CA ASN A 2 -15.95 2.22 -13.83
C ASN A 2 -15.02 1.86 -12.66
N ALA A 3 -15.01 0.60 -12.28
CA ALA A 3 -14.24 0.12 -11.15
C ALA A 3 -12.71 0.35 -11.32
N ASP A 4 -12.19 0.17 -12.53
CA ASP A 4 -10.77 0.39 -12.82
C ASP A 4 -10.38 1.84 -12.46
N ALA A 5 -11.14 2.81 -12.94
CA ALA A 5 -10.86 4.23 -12.67
C ALA A 5 -11.00 4.55 -11.18
N GLU A 6 -11.99 3.98 -10.52
CA GLU A 6 -12.20 4.18 -9.08
C GLU A 6 -11.05 3.60 -8.26
N ILE A 7 -10.56 2.42 -8.62
CA ILE A 7 -9.46 1.78 -7.91
C ILE A 7 -8.14 2.54 -8.15
N ARG A 8 -7.92 3.01 -9.38
CA ARG A 8 -6.74 3.85 -9.67
C ARG A 8 -6.76 5.14 -8.85
N ALA A 9 -7.92 5.75 -8.68
CA ALA A 9 -8.09 6.92 -7.82
C ALA A 9 -7.84 6.58 -6.35
N ALA A 10 -8.34 5.45 -5.88
CA ALA A 10 -8.08 4.98 -4.51
C ALA A 10 -6.60 4.70 -4.27
N ARG A 11 -5.92 4.10 -5.25
CA ARG A 11 -4.47 3.87 -5.17
C ARG A 11 -3.70 5.19 -5.12
N ALA A 12 -4.11 6.17 -5.91
CA ALA A 12 -3.49 7.49 -5.88
C ALA A 12 -3.64 8.15 -4.51
N ALA A 13 -4.80 8.00 -3.88
CA ALA A 13 -5.04 8.51 -2.52
C ALA A 13 -4.13 7.81 -1.49
N TYR A 14 -3.93 6.49 -1.63
CA TYR A 14 -3.03 5.75 -0.77
C TYR A 14 -1.58 6.25 -0.92
N ASN A 15 -1.11 6.40 -2.15
CA ASN A 15 0.23 6.94 -2.41
C ASN A 15 0.39 8.33 -1.82
N ALA A 16 -0.62 9.18 -1.96
CA ALA A 16 -0.60 10.54 -1.42
C ALA A 16 -0.52 10.54 0.12
N ALA A 17 -1.21 9.60 0.78
CA ALA A 17 -1.16 9.47 2.23
C ALA A 17 0.23 9.09 2.72
N ILE A 18 0.95 8.24 1.97
CA ILE A 18 2.34 7.89 2.29
C ILE A 18 3.24 9.11 2.15
N VAL A 19 3.11 9.85 1.06
CA VAL A 19 3.90 11.07 0.82
C VAL A 19 3.63 12.11 1.91
N ALA A 20 2.38 12.23 2.35
CA ALA A 20 1.99 13.14 3.43
C ALA A 20 2.44 12.66 4.82
N ARG A 21 2.96 11.41 4.90
CA ARG A 21 3.43 10.82 6.16
C ARG A 21 2.31 10.77 7.20
N ASP A 22 1.12 10.36 6.78
CA ASP A 22 -0.09 10.35 7.59
C ASP A 22 -0.59 8.92 7.79
N PRO A 23 -0.19 8.25 8.91
CA PRO A 23 -0.59 6.86 9.15
C PRO A 23 -2.11 6.68 9.21
N GLY A 24 -2.83 7.64 9.76
CA GLY A 24 -4.29 7.58 9.83
C GLY A 24 -4.93 7.57 8.45
N ALA A 25 -4.44 8.42 7.54
CA ALA A 25 -4.95 8.46 6.17
C ALA A 25 -4.59 7.17 5.40
N ILE A 26 -3.42 6.60 5.66
CA ILE A 26 -3.04 5.32 5.06
C ILE A 26 -4.01 4.22 5.49
N VAL A 27 -4.26 4.11 6.79
CA VAL A 27 -5.12 3.07 7.36
C VAL A 27 -6.58 3.25 6.94
N ALA A 28 -7.01 4.48 6.68
CA ALA A 28 -8.37 4.75 6.18
C ALA A 28 -8.62 4.11 4.80
N CYS A 29 -7.56 3.76 4.06
CA CYS A 29 -7.67 3.06 2.77
C CYS A 29 -7.79 1.55 2.91
N LEU A 30 -7.67 1.00 4.13
CA LEU A 30 -7.58 -0.44 4.37
C LEU A 30 -8.89 -1.00 4.89
N ALA A 31 -9.17 -2.25 4.53
CA ALA A 31 -10.21 -3.05 5.20
C ALA A 31 -9.69 -3.43 6.59
N ASP A 32 -10.62 -3.70 7.52
CA ASP A 32 -10.25 -4.02 8.91
C ASP A 32 -9.33 -5.23 9.01
N GLU A 33 -9.57 -6.24 8.19
CA GLU A 33 -8.79 -7.49 8.16
C GLU A 33 -7.62 -7.47 7.17
N TYR A 34 -7.20 -6.29 6.75
CA TYR A 34 -6.11 -6.14 5.79
C TYR A 34 -4.88 -6.96 6.17
N GLU A 35 -4.26 -7.59 5.17
CA GLU A 35 -3.05 -8.37 5.36
C GLU A 35 -1.95 -7.88 4.42
N LEU A 36 -0.79 -7.59 4.98
CA LEU A 36 0.38 -7.16 4.24
C LEU A 36 1.47 -8.23 4.35
N THR A 37 2.03 -8.63 3.20
CA THR A 37 3.27 -9.38 3.17
C THR A 37 4.34 -8.49 2.55
N THR A 38 5.36 -8.17 3.33
CA THR A 38 6.44 -7.28 2.90
C THR A 38 7.44 -7.99 2.00
N SER A 39 8.27 -7.24 1.30
CA SER A 39 9.31 -7.81 0.45
C SER A 39 10.37 -8.59 1.25
N ALA A 40 10.44 -8.38 2.56
CA ALA A 40 11.30 -9.17 3.45
C ALA A 40 10.63 -10.46 3.93
N GLY A 41 9.37 -10.71 3.54
CA GLY A 41 8.64 -11.92 3.92
C GLY A 41 7.89 -11.80 5.24
N GLU A 42 7.84 -10.62 5.83
CA GLU A 42 7.10 -10.36 7.06
C GLU A 42 5.61 -10.19 6.74
N THR A 43 4.75 -10.75 7.60
CA THR A 43 3.29 -10.60 7.45
C THR A 43 2.72 -9.79 8.61
N LEU A 44 1.90 -8.79 8.27
CA LEU A 44 1.20 -7.95 9.22
C LEU A 44 -0.30 -8.05 8.94
N ARG A 45 -1.12 -8.12 9.97
CA ARG A 45 -2.57 -8.24 9.83
C ARG A 45 -3.31 -7.20 10.67
N GLY A 46 -4.36 -6.67 10.06
CA GLY A 46 -5.27 -5.74 10.73
C GLY A 46 -4.82 -4.30 10.63
N SER A 47 -5.80 -3.41 10.56
CA SER A 47 -5.55 -1.98 10.41
C SER A 47 -4.78 -1.39 11.60
N ALA A 48 -5.01 -1.89 12.81
CA ALA A 48 -4.30 -1.40 14.00
C ALA A 48 -2.80 -1.70 13.94
N ALA A 49 -2.43 -2.90 13.46
CA ALA A 49 -1.03 -3.28 13.30
C ALA A 49 -0.36 -2.41 12.23
N LEU A 50 -1.08 -2.09 11.15
CA LEU A 50 -0.57 -1.25 10.09
C LEU A 50 -0.41 0.20 10.53
N LEU A 51 -1.31 0.70 11.35
CA LEU A 51 -1.20 2.05 11.91
C LEU A 51 0.11 2.19 12.71
N GLU A 52 0.39 1.22 13.57
CA GLU A 52 1.61 1.21 14.37
C GLU A 52 2.86 1.02 13.51
N HIS A 53 2.78 0.14 12.51
CA HIS A 53 3.88 -0.09 11.56
C HIS A 53 4.29 1.20 10.84
N TRP A 54 3.33 1.93 10.28
CA TRP A 54 3.62 3.17 9.57
C TRP A 54 4.07 4.27 10.51
N ARG A 55 3.49 4.35 11.70
CA ARG A 55 3.90 5.32 12.70
C ARG A 55 5.37 5.17 13.06
N ARG A 56 5.79 3.93 13.35
CA ARG A 56 7.20 3.62 13.67
C ARG A 56 8.12 3.87 12.49
N LYS A 57 7.67 3.52 11.29
CA LYS A 57 8.47 3.69 10.07
C LYS A 57 8.75 5.17 9.82
N PHE A 58 7.75 6.02 9.95
CA PHE A 58 7.93 7.46 9.77
C PHE A 58 8.77 8.10 10.88
N GLU A 59 8.70 7.59 12.09
CA GLU A 59 9.56 8.07 13.18
C GLU A 59 11.01 7.68 12.97
N ARG A 60 11.26 6.46 12.50
CA ARG A 60 12.62 5.93 12.31
C ARG A 60 13.29 6.53 11.06
N ASP A 61 12.55 6.60 9.97
CA ASP A 61 13.07 7.00 8.67
C ASP A 61 12.40 8.30 8.22
N ALA A 62 13.06 9.43 8.48
CA ALA A 62 12.50 10.75 8.25
C ALA A 62 12.14 11.03 6.79
N ASP A 63 12.80 10.37 5.86
CA ASP A 63 12.66 10.60 4.43
C ASP A 63 12.06 9.41 3.67
N VAL A 64 11.52 8.41 4.38
CA VAL A 64 10.97 7.24 3.72
C VAL A 64 9.77 7.61 2.85
N VAL A 65 9.79 7.12 1.63
CA VAL A 65 8.66 7.23 0.71
C VAL A 65 8.59 5.96 -0.14
N TYR A 66 7.37 5.50 -0.37
CA TYR A 66 7.09 4.38 -1.27
C TYR A 66 5.98 4.80 -2.22
N PHE A 67 6.08 4.35 -3.46
CA PHE A 67 5.11 4.65 -4.49
C PHE A 67 4.72 3.37 -5.22
N ARG A 68 3.42 3.11 -5.32
CA ARG A 68 2.88 1.97 -6.06
C ARG A 68 2.32 2.46 -7.39
N ARG A 69 2.66 1.76 -8.45
CA ARG A 69 2.20 2.11 -9.80
C ARG A 69 1.42 0.93 -10.38
N PRO A 70 0.08 1.05 -10.48
CA PRO A 70 -0.73 -0.02 -11.06
C PRO A 70 -0.40 -0.24 -12.52
N ALA A 71 -0.27 -1.50 -12.91
CA ALA A 71 -0.15 -1.92 -14.30
C ALA A 71 -1.47 -2.48 -14.81
N THR A 72 -2.07 -3.42 -14.05
CA THR A 72 -3.35 -4.03 -14.42
C THR A 72 -4.27 -4.08 -13.22
N ILE A 73 -5.57 -3.90 -13.48
CA ILE A 73 -6.63 -4.06 -12.51
C ILE A 73 -7.70 -4.92 -13.16
N ALA A 74 -8.02 -6.06 -12.56
CA ALA A 74 -8.99 -7.01 -13.08
C ALA A 74 -10.09 -7.29 -12.06
N MET A 75 -11.33 -7.24 -12.49
CA MET A 75 -12.46 -7.59 -11.63
C MET A 75 -12.52 -9.11 -11.43
N ASN A 76 -12.82 -9.52 -10.21
CA ASN A 76 -12.99 -10.91 -9.81
C ASN A 76 -14.23 -10.98 -8.93
N GLY A 77 -15.41 -11.12 -9.56
CA GLY A 77 -16.68 -10.96 -8.85
C GLY A 77 -16.87 -9.53 -8.39
N ASP A 78 -17.13 -9.35 -7.10
CA ASP A 78 -17.27 -8.04 -6.47
C ASP A 78 -15.93 -7.48 -5.96
N ARG A 79 -14.83 -8.22 -6.17
CA ARG A 79 -13.48 -7.82 -5.76
C ARG A 79 -12.65 -7.46 -6.97
N ALA A 80 -11.50 -6.85 -6.74
CA ALA A 80 -10.58 -6.51 -7.82
C ALA A 80 -9.16 -6.88 -7.43
N ASP A 81 -8.42 -7.38 -8.43
CA ASP A 81 -7.01 -7.72 -8.29
C ASP A 81 -6.17 -6.69 -9.02
N GLU A 82 -5.19 -6.14 -8.34
CA GLU A 82 -4.25 -5.17 -8.90
C GLU A 82 -2.86 -5.77 -8.96
N ARG A 83 -2.16 -5.53 -10.05
CA ARG A 83 -0.74 -5.87 -10.20
C ARG A 83 0.01 -4.64 -10.68
N GLY A 84 1.22 -4.48 -10.19
CA GLY A 84 2.03 -3.34 -10.59
C GLY A 84 3.45 -3.43 -10.09
N THR A 85 4.11 -2.28 -10.13
CA THR A 85 5.47 -2.12 -9.64
C THR A 85 5.48 -1.09 -8.52
N TRP A 86 6.44 -1.22 -7.62
CA TRP A 86 6.64 -0.26 -6.56
C TRP A 86 8.08 0.19 -6.53
N ALA A 87 8.28 1.40 -6.06
CA ALA A 87 9.60 1.96 -5.85
C ALA A 87 9.58 2.82 -4.60
N GLY A 88 10.72 2.99 -3.99
CA GLY A 88 10.83 3.84 -2.82
C GLY A 88 12.26 4.10 -2.44
N HIS A 89 12.42 4.91 -1.41
CA HIS A 89 13.74 5.16 -0.84
C HIS A 89 13.63 5.50 0.65
N TYR A 90 14.71 5.31 1.34
CA TYR A 90 14.90 5.71 2.72
C TYR A 90 16.38 5.93 2.97
N THR A 91 16.73 6.52 4.10
CA THR A 91 18.12 6.68 4.51
C THR A 91 18.45 5.68 5.60
N ALA A 92 19.53 4.93 5.41
CA ALA A 92 20.06 3.99 6.41
C ALA A 92 21.55 4.23 6.56
N HIS A 93 22.00 4.36 7.80
CA HIS A 93 23.41 4.58 8.13
C HIS A 93 24.03 5.74 7.35
N GLY A 94 23.28 6.82 7.18
CA GLY A 94 23.73 8.01 6.49
C GLY A 94 23.73 7.93 4.96
N ALA A 95 23.27 6.83 4.39
CA ALA A 95 23.25 6.63 2.94
C ALA A 95 21.83 6.40 2.43
N ARG A 96 21.55 6.95 1.24
CA ARG A 96 20.26 6.71 0.58
C ARG A 96 20.21 5.26 0.07
N VAL A 97 19.11 4.59 0.35
CA VAL A 97 18.81 3.26 -0.16
C VAL A 97 17.59 3.37 -1.07
N ASP A 98 17.75 2.96 -2.32
CA ASP A 98 16.65 2.88 -3.28
C ASP A 98 16.20 1.43 -3.39
N VAL A 99 14.88 1.21 -3.37
CA VAL A 99 14.28 -0.11 -3.43
C VAL A 99 13.17 -0.11 -4.49
N ALA A 100 12.94 -1.27 -5.09
CA ALA A 100 11.92 -1.42 -6.11
C ALA A 100 11.53 -2.89 -6.22
N GLY A 101 10.39 -3.14 -6.84
CA GLY A 101 9.92 -4.50 -7.06
C GLY A 101 8.56 -4.55 -7.71
N SER A 102 7.89 -5.67 -7.54
CA SER A 102 6.53 -5.89 -8.00
C SER A 102 5.60 -6.12 -6.82
N TYR A 103 4.30 -5.94 -7.06
CA TYR A 103 3.30 -6.24 -6.03
C TYR A 103 2.01 -6.75 -6.66
N THR A 104 1.24 -7.43 -5.82
CA THR A 104 -0.16 -7.74 -6.09
C THR A 104 -0.98 -7.21 -4.93
N ALA A 105 -2.21 -6.79 -5.23
CA ALA A 105 -3.12 -6.27 -4.21
C ALA A 105 -4.53 -6.71 -4.51
N GLN A 106 -5.33 -6.79 -3.45
CA GLN A 106 -6.75 -7.12 -3.57
C GLN A 106 -7.57 -6.00 -2.96
N TRP A 107 -8.57 -5.53 -3.71
CA TRP A 107 -9.49 -4.48 -3.31
C TRP A 107 -10.87 -5.05 -3.09
N VAL A 108 -11.57 -4.56 -2.06
CA VAL A 108 -12.93 -4.98 -1.73
C VAL A 108 -13.81 -3.75 -1.55
N PRO A 109 -15.09 -3.80 -1.94
CA PRO A 109 -16.01 -2.70 -1.71
C PRO A 109 -16.55 -2.76 -0.28
N ILE A 110 -16.41 -1.66 0.45
CA ILE A 110 -16.94 -1.52 1.81
C ILE A 110 -17.61 -0.15 1.89
N ASP A 111 -18.90 -0.14 2.20
CA ASP A 111 -19.69 1.10 2.36
C ASP A 111 -19.55 2.04 1.16
N GLY A 112 -19.60 1.48 -0.06
CA GLY A 112 -19.53 2.24 -1.29
C GLY A 112 -18.14 2.72 -1.68
N ARG A 113 -17.10 2.27 -0.99
CA ARG A 113 -15.71 2.63 -1.27
C ARG A 113 -14.85 1.40 -1.47
N TRP A 114 -13.86 1.52 -2.35
CA TRP A 114 -12.85 0.49 -2.52
C TRP A 114 -11.80 0.59 -1.41
N ARG A 115 -11.56 -0.53 -0.71
CA ARG A 115 -10.55 -0.61 0.34
C ARG A 115 -9.62 -1.77 0.08
N LEU A 116 -8.36 -1.62 0.48
CA LEU A 116 -7.36 -2.68 0.34
C LEU A 116 -7.62 -3.79 1.36
N ALA A 117 -7.72 -5.02 0.87
CA ALA A 117 -7.87 -6.22 1.71
C ALA A 117 -6.54 -6.95 1.87
N ALA A 118 -5.65 -6.89 0.89
CA ALA A 118 -4.35 -7.56 0.94
C ALA A 118 -3.37 -6.91 -0.01
N GLU A 119 -2.10 -6.96 0.36
CA GLU A 119 -0.99 -6.58 -0.52
C GLU A 119 0.19 -7.54 -0.29
N LEU A 120 0.83 -7.94 -1.38
CA LEU A 120 2.03 -8.77 -1.35
C LEU A 120 3.11 -8.08 -2.18
N PHE A 121 4.24 -7.80 -1.55
CA PHE A 121 5.36 -7.11 -2.18
C PHE A 121 6.53 -8.06 -2.39
N ARG A 122 7.21 -7.90 -3.53
CA ARG A 122 8.43 -8.64 -3.86
C ARG A 122 9.49 -7.64 -4.29
N ALA A 123 10.72 -7.82 -3.78
CA ALA A 123 11.85 -7.01 -4.20
C ALA A 123 12.43 -7.54 -5.51
N LEU A 124 13.07 -6.68 -6.24
CA LEU A 124 13.84 -7.05 -7.41
C LEU A 124 15.07 -7.86 -7.01
#